data_0f976149babddcf4edb621ae344439fb
#
_entry.id   0f976149babddcf4edb621ae344439fb
#
_cell.length_a   1.000
_cell.length_b   1.000
_cell.length_c   1.000
_cell.angle_alpha   90.00
_cell.angle_beta   90.00
_cell.angle_gamma   90.00
#
_symmetry.space_group_name_H-M   'P 1'
#
loop_
_entity.id
_entity.type
_entity.pdbx_description
1 polymer ?
#
loop_
_entity_poly.entity_id
_entity_poly.type
_entity_poly.pdbx_seq_one_letter_code
_entity_poly.pdbx_strand_id
1 'polypeptide(L)'
;ELWKSFTGFVDLASEFGGLVNVGRVRGSIGKRSKEEAEGLFLDLMGQVADYAEKRGVTIILEPVNRYEIDYINSVDQGAELVRKMGRPNFALMPDVFHMNIEDAHIGETLIRNREMVKYVHLADTNRLSCGDGHMDWDDIFSALGKINYNGWCSVECFPVPDAITAAERTVKFLRERYI
;
A
#
# COMPACT_ATOMS: atom_id res chain seq x y z
N GLU A 1 9.60 10.61 -18.91
CA GLU A 1 10.53 9.95 -17.95
C GLU A 1 9.78 8.94 -17.05
N LEU A 2 8.70 9.32 -16.38
CA LEU A 2 7.93 8.42 -15.50
C LEU A 2 7.49 7.14 -16.20
N TRP A 3 6.97 7.22 -17.41
CA TRP A 3 6.62 6.04 -18.21
C TRP A 3 7.78 5.04 -18.31
N LYS A 4 8.98 5.50 -18.67
CA LYS A 4 10.16 4.63 -18.78
C LYS A 4 10.55 4.00 -17.44
N SER A 5 10.44 4.77 -16.35
CA SER A 5 10.73 4.25 -15.02
C SER A 5 9.76 3.16 -14.63
N PHE A 6 8.46 3.39 -14.78
CA PHE A 6 7.45 2.40 -14.44
C PHE A 6 7.52 1.15 -15.32
N THR A 7 7.70 1.30 -16.63
CA THR A 7 7.85 0.13 -17.51
C THR A 7 9.11 -0.69 -17.20
N GLY A 8 10.19 -0.03 -16.81
CA GLY A 8 11.41 -0.72 -16.33
C GLY A 8 11.17 -1.53 -15.05
N PHE A 9 10.41 -0.97 -14.08
CA PHE A 9 10.01 -1.71 -12.88
C PHE A 9 9.06 -2.86 -13.20
N VAL A 10 8.13 -2.67 -14.12
CA VAL A 10 7.22 -3.73 -14.58
C VAL A 10 7.99 -4.86 -15.25
N ASP A 11 8.95 -4.54 -16.13
CA ASP A 11 9.79 -5.55 -16.78
C ASP A 11 10.58 -6.36 -15.74
N LEU A 12 11.21 -5.70 -14.77
CA LEU A 12 11.91 -6.36 -13.67
C LEU A 12 10.95 -7.21 -12.82
N ALA A 13 9.81 -6.66 -12.42
CA ALA A 13 8.85 -7.37 -11.59
C ALA A 13 8.28 -8.61 -12.28
N SER A 14 8.17 -8.62 -13.62
CA SER A 14 7.66 -9.76 -14.36
C SER A 14 8.52 -11.02 -14.22
N GLU A 15 9.82 -10.86 -13.90
CA GLU A 15 10.73 -11.98 -13.67
C GLU A 15 10.56 -12.61 -12.28
N PHE A 16 9.90 -11.91 -11.33
CA PHE A 16 9.81 -12.32 -9.93
C PHE A 16 8.37 -12.54 -9.43
N GLY A 17 7.40 -12.59 -10.32
CA GLY A 17 6.00 -12.83 -9.94
C GLY A 17 5.21 -11.59 -9.49
N GLY A 18 5.56 -10.49 -9.93
CA GLY A 18 5.16 -9.19 -10.12
C GLY A 18 4.15 -8.36 -9.42
N LEU A 19 4.61 -7.62 -8.42
CA LEU A 19 3.91 -6.44 -7.92
C LEU A 19 4.80 -5.20 -8.10
N VAL A 20 4.21 -4.07 -8.52
CA VAL A 20 4.89 -2.77 -8.58
C VAL A 20 4.13 -1.77 -7.74
N ASN A 21 4.77 -1.22 -6.70
CA ASN A 21 4.16 -0.22 -5.82
C ASN A 21 4.16 1.17 -6.46
N VAL A 22 3.04 1.86 -6.28
CA VAL A 22 2.85 3.28 -6.61
C VAL A 22 2.46 4.02 -5.32
N GLY A 23 3.48 4.39 -4.55
CA GLY A 23 3.36 5.25 -3.37
C GLY A 23 3.61 6.73 -3.72
N ARG A 24 4.51 7.38 -2.99
CA ARG A 24 4.86 8.81 -3.15
C ARG A 24 5.36 9.20 -4.54
N VAL A 25 5.87 8.25 -5.31
CA VAL A 25 6.34 8.48 -6.70
C VAL A 25 5.25 9.01 -7.63
N ARG A 26 3.96 8.88 -7.26
CA ARG A 26 2.84 9.46 -8.01
C ARG A 26 2.85 11.00 -8.05
N GLY A 27 3.62 11.65 -7.19
CA GLY A 27 3.72 13.09 -7.09
C GLY A 27 2.55 13.75 -6.34
N SER A 28 2.69 15.05 -6.12
CA SER A 28 1.70 15.91 -5.44
C SER A 28 0.78 16.60 -6.42
N ILE A 29 -0.40 17.03 -5.95
CA ILE A 29 -1.31 17.91 -6.70
C ILE A 29 -0.59 19.22 -7.06
N GLY A 30 0.11 19.81 -6.08
CA GLY A 30 0.83 21.06 -6.25
C GLY A 30 -0.11 22.23 -6.55
N LYS A 31 0.05 22.87 -7.72
CA LYS A 31 -0.79 24.01 -8.16
C LYS A 31 -1.99 23.61 -9.03
N ARG A 32 -2.19 22.32 -9.27
CA ARG A 32 -3.31 21.82 -10.11
C ARG A 32 -4.59 21.72 -9.31
N SER A 33 -5.73 21.62 -9.98
CA SER A 33 -6.94 21.15 -9.33
C SER A 33 -6.82 19.65 -9.03
N LYS A 34 -7.65 19.16 -8.10
CA LYS A 34 -7.71 17.73 -7.78
C LYS A 34 -8.12 16.90 -9.00
N GLU A 35 -9.06 17.40 -9.78
CA GLU A 35 -9.57 16.78 -11.00
C GLU A 35 -8.48 16.65 -12.07
N GLU A 36 -7.68 17.69 -12.25
CA GLU A 36 -6.56 17.67 -13.20
C GLU A 36 -5.48 16.67 -12.77
N ALA A 37 -5.13 16.65 -11.47
CA ALA A 37 -4.17 15.71 -10.93
C ALA A 37 -4.66 14.26 -11.05
N GLU A 38 -5.94 14.01 -10.75
CA GLU A 38 -6.58 12.72 -10.90
C GLU A 38 -6.58 12.26 -12.36
N GLY A 39 -6.94 13.15 -13.29
CA GLY A 39 -6.95 12.83 -14.72
C GLY A 39 -5.56 12.42 -15.23
N LEU A 40 -4.52 13.17 -14.86
CA LEU A 40 -3.14 12.85 -15.22
C LEU A 40 -2.67 11.52 -14.61
N PHE A 41 -3.05 11.25 -13.37
CA PHE A 41 -2.73 10.00 -12.71
C PHE A 41 -3.40 8.82 -13.41
N LEU A 42 -4.71 8.90 -13.66
CA LEU A 42 -5.47 7.83 -14.32
C LEU A 42 -4.97 7.56 -15.74
N ASP A 43 -4.61 8.61 -16.50
CA ASP A 43 -4.07 8.45 -17.85
C ASP A 43 -2.72 7.73 -17.83
N LEU A 44 -1.77 8.21 -17.04
CA LEU A 44 -0.44 7.60 -16.96
C LEU A 44 -0.50 6.17 -16.41
N MET A 45 -1.17 5.99 -15.27
CA MET A 45 -1.20 4.70 -14.60
C MET A 45 -2.09 3.69 -15.31
N GLY A 46 -3.10 4.15 -16.04
CA GLY A 46 -3.87 3.29 -16.96
C GLY A 46 -3.00 2.67 -18.04
N GLN A 47 -2.15 3.49 -18.69
CA GLN A 47 -1.19 3.00 -19.67
C GLN A 47 -0.16 2.03 -19.04
N VAL A 48 0.32 2.34 -17.83
CA VAL A 48 1.25 1.46 -17.10
C VAL A 48 0.57 0.14 -16.74
N ALA A 49 -0.68 0.15 -16.30
CA ALA A 49 -1.45 -1.04 -15.98
C ALA A 49 -1.68 -1.91 -17.24
N ASP A 50 -2.03 -1.31 -18.38
CA ASP A 50 -2.20 -2.02 -19.66
C ASP A 50 -0.87 -2.66 -20.14
N TYR A 51 0.26 -2.01 -19.86
CA TYR A 51 1.59 -2.57 -20.14
C TYR A 51 1.93 -3.72 -19.19
N ALA A 52 1.59 -3.57 -17.91
CA ALA A 52 1.83 -4.54 -16.86
C ALA A 52 0.98 -5.80 -17.00
N GLU A 53 -0.28 -5.66 -17.45
CA GLU A 53 -1.19 -6.79 -17.68
C GLU A 53 -0.60 -7.82 -18.64
N LYS A 54 -0.01 -7.36 -19.75
CA LYS A 54 0.64 -8.22 -20.74
C LYS A 54 1.84 -9.00 -20.20
N ARG A 55 2.31 -8.67 -19.00
CA ARG A 55 3.45 -9.26 -18.31
C ARG A 55 3.08 -10.01 -17.04
N GLY A 56 1.79 -10.10 -16.75
CA GLY A 56 1.29 -10.73 -15.52
C GLY A 56 1.63 -9.94 -14.24
N VAL A 57 1.90 -8.63 -14.37
CA VAL A 57 2.26 -7.76 -13.25
C VAL A 57 1.05 -6.96 -12.78
N THR A 58 0.87 -6.89 -11.46
CA THR A 58 -0.14 -6.06 -10.81
C THR A 58 0.49 -4.77 -10.28
N ILE A 59 -0.15 -3.66 -10.56
CA ILE A 59 0.21 -2.37 -9.95
C ILE A 59 -0.56 -2.24 -8.64
N ILE A 60 0.15 -1.92 -7.56
CA ILE A 60 -0.44 -1.72 -6.24
C ILE A 60 -0.29 -0.28 -5.80
N LEU A 61 -1.42 0.37 -5.52
CA LEU A 61 -1.49 1.75 -5.06
C LEU A 61 -1.40 1.80 -3.54
N GLU A 62 -0.43 2.53 -3.04
CA GLU A 62 -0.28 2.80 -1.61
C GLU A 62 -0.83 4.19 -1.27
N PRO A 63 -1.93 4.30 -0.54
CA PRO A 63 -2.33 5.54 0.11
C PRO A 63 -1.28 5.94 1.16
N VAL A 64 -0.86 7.20 1.14
CA VAL A 64 0.22 7.71 1.99
C VAL A 64 -0.28 8.93 2.77
N ASN A 65 0.03 9.02 4.05
CA ASN A 65 -0.50 10.00 4.96
C ASN A 65 -0.28 11.47 4.51
N ARG A 66 -1.14 12.37 5.03
CA ARG A 66 -1.19 13.81 4.70
C ARG A 66 0.08 14.60 5.00
N TYR A 67 0.95 14.08 5.84
CA TYR A 67 2.22 14.76 6.17
C TYR A 67 3.30 14.52 5.13
N GLU A 68 3.13 13.49 4.29
CA GLU A 68 4.10 13.09 3.29
C GLU A 68 3.69 13.44 1.85
N ILE A 69 2.36 13.47 1.58
CA ILE A 69 1.82 13.79 0.26
C ILE A 69 0.42 14.41 0.39
N ASP A 70 0.01 15.20 -0.59
CA ASP A 70 -1.27 15.93 -0.59
C ASP A 70 -2.38 15.24 -1.41
N TYR A 71 -2.18 13.97 -1.81
CA TYR A 71 -3.12 13.26 -2.69
C TYR A 71 -3.15 11.75 -2.45
N ILE A 72 -4.35 11.20 -2.31
CA ILE A 72 -4.64 9.78 -2.01
C ILE A 72 -4.04 9.40 -0.66
N ASN A 73 -4.64 9.93 0.39
CA ASN A 73 -4.13 9.75 1.74
C ASN A 73 -4.77 8.54 2.45
N SER A 74 -6.08 8.34 2.34
CA SER A 74 -6.77 7.21 2.97
C SER A 74 -6.98 6.02 2.03
N VAL A 75 -7.21 4.84 2.62
CA VAL A 75 -7.51 3.62 1.87
C VAL A 75 -8.81 3.77 1.07
N ASP A 76 -9.82 4.46 1.61
CA ASP A 76 -11.08 4.71 0.88
C ASP A 76 -10.85 5.59 -0.36
N GLN A 77 -10.00 6.62 -0.29
CA GLN A 77 -9.62 7.42 -1.47
C GLN A 77 -8.88 6.58 -2.51
N GLY A 78 -7.97 5.71 -2.06
CA GLY A 78 -7.29 4.75 -2.94
C GLY A 78 -8.26 3.78 -3.61
N ALA A 79 -9.23 3.26 -2.86
CA ALA A 79 -10.25 2.36 -3.37
C ALA A 79 -11.16 3.02 -4.44
N GLU A 80 -11.51 4.28 -4.23
CA GLU A 80 -12.24 5.07 -5.23
C GLU A 80 -11.46 5.14 -6.54
N LEU A 81 -10.16 5.39 -6.43
CA LEU A 81 -9.28 5.50 -7.60
C LEU A 81 -9.08 4.16 -8.32
N VAL A 82 -8.92 3.07 -7.57
CA VAL A 82 -8.87 1.70 -8.14
C VAL A 82 -10.13 1.38 -8.92
N ARG A 83 -11.32 1.74 -8.39
CA ARG A 83 -12.59 1.57 -9.13
C ARG A 83 -12.64 2.41 -10.40
N LYS A 84 -12.21 3.68 -10.33
CA LYS A 84 -12.14 4.57 -11.50
C LYS A 84 -11.16 4.07 -12.54
N MET A 85 -10.04 3.51 -12.11
CA MET A 85 -9.02 2.91 -12.99
C MET A 85 -9.60 1.76 -13.81
N GLY A 86 -10.45 0.91 -13.22
CA GLY A 86 -11.16 -0.15 -13.91
C GLY A 86 -10.26 -1.20 -14.58
N ARG A 87 -9.05 -1.44 -14.02
CA ARG A 87 -8.12 -2.46 -14.51
C ARG A 87 -8.00 -3.60 -13.49
N PRO A 88 -8.11 -4.87 -13.91
CA PRO A 88 -8.08 -6.02 -12.98
C PRO A 88 -6.73 -6.19 -12.29
N ASN A 89 -5.67 -5.68 -12.90
CA ASN A 89 -4.31 -5.70 -12.38
C ASN A 89 -3.91 -4.36 -11.72
N PHE A 90 -4.87 -3.57 -11.24
CA PHE A 90 -4.63 -2.37 -10.44
C PHE A 90 -5.36 -2.52 -9.11
N ALA A 91 -4.61 -2.54 -8.01
CA ALA A 91 -5.11 -2.92 -6.69
C ALA A 91 -4.58 -2.00 -5.59
N LEU A 92 -4.92 -2.27 -4.33
CA LEU A 92 -4.48 -1.51 -3.16
C LEU A 92 -3.36 -2.22 -2.41
N MET A 93 -2.49 -1.40 -1.83
CA MET A 93 -1.51 -1.76 -0.82
C MET A 93 -1.68 -0.85 0.40
N PRO A 94 -2.61 -1.15 1.32
CA PRO A 94 -2.69 -0.43 2.59
C PRO A 94 -1.39 -0.58 3.40
N ASP A 95 -0.95 0.53 4.02
CA ASP A 95 0.09 0.55 5.03
C ASP A 95 -0.55 0.98 6.35
N VAL A 96 -0.53 0.12 7.37
CA VAL A 96 -1.23 0.37 8.63
C VAL A 96 -0.68 1.58 9.39
N PHE A 97 0.58 1.97 9.17
CA PHE A 97 1.13 3.20 9.71
C PHE A 97 0.45 4.44 9.09
N HIS A 98 0.26 4.47 7.77
CA HIS A 98 -0.46 5.54 7.11
C HIS A 98 -1.94 5.53 7.50
N MET A 99 -2.55 4.35 7.59
CA MET A 99 -3.93 4.19 8.03
C MET A 99 -4.16 4.71 9.46
N ASN A 100 -3.22 4.53 10.38
CA ASN A 100 -3.30 5.06 11.74
C ASN A 100 -3.42 6.60 11.79
N ILE A 101 -2.97 7.28 10.75
CA ILE A 101 -3.06 8.74 10.64
C ILE A 101 -4.34 9.17 9.92
N GLU A 102 -4.78 8.41 8.92
CA GLU A 102 -5.82 8.84 7.96
C GLU A 102 -7.16 8.13 8.12
N ASP A 103 -7.18 6.88 8.57
CA ASP A 103 -8.39 6.08 8.66
C ASP A 103 -8.87 5.98 10.12
N ALA A 104 -10.12 6.32 10.38
CA ALA A 104 -10.68 6.32 11.75
C ALA A 104 -10.75 4.92 12.38
N HIS A 105 -10.94 3.88 11.55
CA HIS A 105 -11.07 2.48 11.96
C HIS A 105 -10.34 1.58 10.98
N ILE A 106 -9.14 1.14 11.32
CA ILE A 106 -8.25 0.39 10.42
C ILE A 106 -8.90 -0.92 9.98
N GLY A 107 -9.35 -1.75 10.93
CA GLY A 107 -9.95 -3.04 10.61
C GLY A 107 -11.22 -2.93 9.77
N GLU A 108 -12.11 -1.99 10.07
CA GLU A 108 -13.32 -1.77 9.28
C GLU A 108 -12.99 -1.30 7.85
N THR A 109 -11.98 -0.46 7.69
CA THR A 109 -11.53 0.02 6.38
C THR A 109 -10.93 -1.11 5.54
N LEU A 110 -10.14 -2.00 6.13
CA LEU A 110 -9.63 -3.21 5.46
C LEU A 110 -10.79 -4.12 5.01
N ILE A 111 -11.76 -4.38 5.89
CA ILE A 111 -12.93 -5.22 5.58
C ILE A 111 -13.75 -4.61 4.44
N ARG A 112 -14.02 -3.32 4.48
CA ARG A 112 -14.82 -2.61 3.48
C ARG A 112 -14.19 -2.65 2.08
N ASN A 113 -12.86 -2.61 1.99
CA ASN A 113 -12.12 -2.57 0.74
C ASN A 113 -11.43 -3.90 0.36
N ARG A 114 -11.80 -5.01 1.02
CA ARG A 114 -11.14 -6.34 0.92
C ARG A 114 -10.87 -6.82 -0.50
N GLU A 115 -11.79 -6.57 -1.44
CA GLU A 115 -11.70 -7.07 -2.81
C GLU A 115 -10.51 -6.44 -3.58
N MET A 116 -10.03 -5.29 -3.11
CA MET A 116 -8.96 -4.54 -3.76
C MET A 116 -7.60 -4.68 -3.06
N VAL A 117 -7.58 -5.19 -1.82
CA VAL A 117 -6.33 -5.34 -1.05
C VAL A 117 -5.52 -6.52 -1.57
N LYS A 118 -4.32 -6.24 -2.07
CA LYS A 118 -3.39 -7.26 -2.61
C LYS A 118 -2.11 -7.41 -1.80
N TYR A 119 -1.72 -6.38 -1.07
CA TYR A 119 -0.51 -6.36 -0.26
C TYR A 119 -0.74 -5.48 0.95
N VAL A 120 -0.09 -5.74 2.07
CA VAL A 120 -0.21 -4.91 3.28
C VAL A 120 1.17 -4.60 3.84
N HIS A 121 1.44 -3.32 4.09
CA HIS A 121 2.60 -2.91 4.86
C HIS A 121 2.26 -2.82 6.35
N LEU A 122 3.17 -3.31 7.16
CA LEU A 122 3.07 -3.33 8.62
C LEU A 122 4.17 -2.48 9.24
N ALA A 123 3.82 -1.58 10.13
CA ALA A 123 4.71 -0.88 11.04
C ALA A 123 3.91 -0.38 12.23
N ASP A 124 4.55 -0.08 13.34
CA ASP A 124 3.84 0.49 14.48
C ASP A 124 3.54 1.98 14.31
N THR A 125 2.76 2.57 15.19
CA THR A 125 2.29 3.97 15.13
C THR A 125 3.40 5.02 15.04
N ASN A 126 4.60 4.67 15.44
CA ASN A 126 5.80 5.49 15.41
C ASN A 126 6.78 5.11 14.28
N ARG A 127 6.32 4.27 13.34
CA ARG A 127 7.10 3.69 12.23
C ARG A 127 8.26 2.81 12.71
N LEU A 128 8.21 2.30 13.95
CA LEU A 128 9.15 1.30 14.47
C LEU A 128 8.65 -0.13 14.19
N SER A 129 9.38 -1.11 14.73
CA SER A 129 9.03 -2.53 14.68
C SER A 129 7.62 -2.78 15.20
N CYS A 130 6.92 -3.76 14.65
CA CYS A 130 5.61 -4.16 15.17
C CYS A 130 5.72 -4.55 16.66
N GLY A 131 4.89 -3.93 17.50
CA GLY A 131 4.89 -4.09 18.94
C GLY A 131 5.73 -3.06 19.72
N ASP A 132 6.47 -2.19 19.03
CA ASP A 132 7.25 -1.12 19.66
C ASP A 132 6.52 0.24 19.70
N GLY A 133 5.20 0.25 19.49
CA GLY A 133 4.32 1.43 19.53
C GLY A 133 2.96 1.13 20.15
N HIS A 134 1.91 1.72 19.61
CA HIS A 134 0.55 1.67 20.17
C HIS A 134 -0.51 1.20 19.15
N MET A 135 -0.09 0.50 18.08
CA MET A 135 -1.00 -0.02 17.06
C MET A 135 -1.94 -1.06 17.66
N ASP A 136 -3.22 -0.99 17.32
CA ASP A 136 -4.20 -2.04 17.65
C ASP A 136 -4.03 -3.23 16.68
N TRP A 137 -3.06 -4.07 16.99
CA TRP A 137 -2.74 -5.25 16.20
C TRP A 137 -3.86 -6.28 16.19
N ASP A 138 -4.64 -6.37 17.27
CA ASP A 138 -5.76 -7.32 17.35
C ASP A 138 -6.89 -6.94 16.40
N ASP A 139 -7.20 -5.64 16.25
CA ASP A 139 -8.15 -5.15 15.25
C ASP A 139 -7.68 -5.47 13.82
N ILE A 140 -6.40 -5.18 13.52
CA ILE A 140 -5.81 -5.41 12.19
C ILE A 140 -5.84 -6.89 11.81
N PHE A 141 -5.29 -7.78 12.65
CA PHE A 141 -5.22 -9.20 12.35
C PHE A 141 -6.59 -9.88 12.39
N SER A 142 -7.50 -9.43 13.27
CA SER A 142 -8.92 -9.87 13.24
C SER A 142 -9.58 -9.49 11.90
N ALA A 143 -9.33 -8.28 11.39
CA ALA A 143 -9.87 -7.84 10.11
C ALA A 143 -9.30 -8.66 8.94
N LEU A 144 -7.98 -8.88 8.90
CA LEU A 144 -7.33 -9.71 7.87
C LEU A 144 -7.88 -11.15 7.91
N GLY A 145 -8.09 -11.71 9.10
CA GLY A 145 -8.72 -13.02 9.26
C GLY A 145 -10.16 -13.06 8.75
N LYS A 146 -10.99 -12.04 9.08
CA LYS A 146 -12.39 -11.95 8.64
C LYS A 146 -12.55 -11.89 7.12
N ILE A 147 -11.60 -11.30 6.43
CA ILE A 147 -11.60 -11.21 4.96
C ILE A 147 -10.90 -12.39 4.29
N ASN A 148 -10.45 -13.39 5.05
CA ASN A 148 -9.66 -14.51 4.57
C ASN A 148 -8.44 -14.06 3.76
N TYR A 149 -7.73 -13.02 4.25
CA TYR A 149 -6.58 -12.48 3.55
C TYR A 149 -5.46 -13.51 3.47
N ASN A 150 -5.01 -13.81 2.27
CA ASN A 150 -3.94 -14.76 1.98
C ASN A 150 -2.80 -14.15 1.14
N GLY A 151 -2.78 -12.82 1.04
CA GLY A 151 -1.72 -12.07 0.38
C GLY A 151 -0.48 -11.89 1.26
N TRP A 152 0.48 -11.15 0.75
CA TRP A 152 1.70 -10.84 1.46
C TRP A 152 1.52 -9.68 2.43
N CYS A 153 2.13 -9.81 3.60
CA CYS A 153 2.41 -8.71 4.51
C CYS A 153 3.91 -8.52 4.60
N SER A 154 4.39 -7.29 4.43
CA SER A 154 5.79 -6.95 4.72
C SER A 154 5.90 -5.83 5.73
N VAL A 155 7.03 -5.78 6.41
CA VAL A 155 7.31 -4.74 7.39
C VAL A 155 8.08 -3.61 6.74
N GLU A 156 7.54 -2.39 6.84
CA GLU A 156 8.20 -1.17 6.41
C GLU A 156 8.37 -0.23 7.60
N CYS A 157 9.46 -0.40 8.36
CA CYS A 157 9.74 0.36 9.56
C CYS A 157 11.14 0.99 9.53
N PHE A 158 11.37 1.97 10.40
CA PHE A 158 12.72 2.48 10.65
C PHE A 158 13.59 1.41 11.28
N PRO A 159 14.82 1.20 10.80
CA PRO A 159 15.73 0.17 11.28
C PRO A 159 16.42 0.59 12.60
N VAL A 160 15.65 0.66 13.68
CA VAL A 160 16.13 1.12 15.00
C VAL A 160 16.13 -0.03 15.99
N PRO A 161 17.23 -0.30 16.73
CA PRO A 161 18.55 0.37 16.65
C PRO A 161 19.34 0.01 15.39
N ASP A 162 19.03 -1.09 14.73
CA ASP A 162 19.60 -1.57 13.47
C ASP A 162 18.59 -2.48 12.75
N ALA A 163 18.81 -2.76 11.47
CA ALA A 163 17.88 -3.49 10.63
C ALA A 163 17.64 -4.95 11.09
N ILE A 164 18.67 -5.61 11.61
CA ILE A 164 18.57 -7.00 12.08
C ILE A 164 17.72 -7.07 13.33
N THR A 165 18.03 -6.24 14.32
CA THR A 165 17.27 -6.16 15.57
C THR A 165 15.81 -5.78 15.33
N ALA A 166 15.54 -4.82 14.44
CA ALA A 166 14.18 -4.43 14.09
C ALA A 166 13.40 -5.59 13.45
N ALA A 167 14.04 -6.34 12.54
CA ALA A 167 13.44 -7.50 11.92
C ALA A 167 13.15 -8.63 12.92
N GLU A 168 14.11 -8.95 13.80
CA GLU A 168 13.96 -9.98 14.83
C GLU A 168 12.83 -9.66 15.81
N ARG A 169 12.74 -8.41 16.29
CA ARG A 169 11.67 -7.95 17.18
C ARG A 169 10.30 -8.11 16.51
N THR A 170 10.16 -7.62 15.30
CA THR A 170 8.92 -7.74 14.54
C THR A 170 8.51 -9.20 14.34
N VAL A 171 9.42 -10.05 13.84
CA VAL A 171 9.13 -11.47 13.59
C VAL A 171 8.74 -12.17 14.89
N LYS A 172 9.44 -11.91 15.99
CA LYS A 172 9.09 -12.46 17.30
C LYS A 172 7.68 -12.05 17.72
N PHE A 173 7.39 -10.74 17.70
CA PHE A 173 6.07 -10.20 18.07
C PHE A 173 4.94 -10.83 17.27
N LEU A 174 5.08 -10.89 15.94
CA LEU A 174 4.05 -11.41 15.06
C LEU A 174 3.85 -12.91 15.22
N ARG A 175 4.93 -13.71 15.35
CA ARG A 175 4.84 -15.16 15.54
C ARG A 175 4.22 -15.57 16.87
N GLU A 176 4.49 -14.82 17.93
CA GLU A 176 3.96 -15.14 19.25
C GLU A 176 2.47 -14.84 19.38
N ARG A 177 1.88 -14.01 18.49
CA ARG A 177 0.51 -13.52 18.63
C ARG A 177 -0.42 -13.84 17.46
N TYR A 178 0.09 -13.87 16.23
CA TYR A 178 -0.77 -13.83 15.03
C TYR A 178 -0.43 -14.87 13.95
N ILE A 179 0.75 -15.47 13.97
CA ILE A 179 1.26 -16.43 12.96
C ILE A 179 1.76 -17.75 13.65
#